data_867b5ee59bbc13dddcba575105ae5f07
#
_entry.id   867b5ee59bbc13dddcba575105ae5f07
#
_cell.length_a   1.000
_cell.length_b   1.000
_cell.length_c   1.000
_cell.angle_alpha   90.00
_cell.angle_beta   90.00
_cell.angle_gamma   90.00
#
_symmetry.space_group_name_H-M   'P 1'
#
loop_
_entity.id
_entity.type
_entity.pdbx_description
1 polymer ?
#
loop_
_entity_poly.entity_id
_entity_poly.type
_entity_poly.pdbx_seq_one_letter_code
_entity_poly.pdbx_strand_id
1 'polypeptide(L)'
;MKYNLAIVGFGGMGSYHFSSIREQLPEINVVGVYDIREERRNAAKEQGLKAYDSLEELEQDGTIDIVLVATPNNFHKDLSIRMLRSGKNVVCEKPVTMNAAELEEIIAVMTETGKHFSVHQNRRWDKDFVIMKKIVDESLLGRPYVIESRVQGSKRVLAGWRGYKINGGGMVLVWGIHLLDQIMWMIKAPVVEVHADLFQLYSTE
;
A
#
# COMPACT_ATOMS: atom_id res chain seq x y z
N MET A 1 9.52 0.64 -23.81
CA MET A 1 8.79 -0.59 -23.44
C MET A 1 7.66 -0.17 -22.54
N LYS A 2 6.44 -0.63 -22.75
CA LYS A 2 5.30 -0.33 -21.86
C LYS A 2 4.97 -1.58 -21.06
N TYR A 3 4.67 -1.40 -19.77
CA TYR A 3 4.23 -2.47 -18.90
C TYR A 3 2.71 -2.43 -18.75
N ASN A 4 2.07 -3.58 -18.85
CA ASN A 4 0.64 -3.72 -18.59
C ASN A 4 0.40 -3.97 -17.11
N LEU A 5 -0.44 -3.16 -16.50
CA LEU A 5 -0.79 -3.23 -15.09
C LEU A 5 -2.28 -3.53 -14.92
N ALA A 6 -2.60 -4.46 -14.03
CA ALA A 6 -3.95 -4.67 -13.55
C ALA A 6 -4.08 -4.25 -12.08
N ILE A 7 -5.26 -3.77 -11.68
CA ILE A 7 -5.55 -3.34 -10.30
C ILE A 7 -6.50 -4.34 -9.64
N VAL A 8 -6.13 -4.84 -8.47
CA VAL A 8 -6.98 -5.64 -7.60
C VAL A 8 -7.48 -4.76 -6.45
N GLY A 9 -8.78 -4.49 -6.46
CA GLY A 9 -9.44 -3.53 -5.57
C GLY A 9 -9.59 -2.14 -6.21
N PHE A 10 -10.75 -1.87 -6.83
CA PHE A 10 -11.06 -0.60 -7.48
C PHE A 10 -11.90 0.32 -6.59
N GLY A 11 -11.48 0.42 -5.31
CA GLY A 11 -11.97 1.39 -4.34
C GLY A 11 -11.36 2.77 -4.52
N GLY A 12 -11.43 3.60 -3.48
CA GLY A 12 -10.87 4.96 -3.52
C GLY A 12 -9.38 4.99 -3.90
N MET A 13 -8.55 4.08 -3.34
CA MET A 13 -7.13 4.02 -3.69
C MET A 13 -6.89 3.44 -5.08
N GLY A 14 -7.57 2.36 -5.45
CA GLY A 14 -7.43 1.79 -6.79
C GLY A 14 -7.79 2.78 -7.90
N SER A 15 -8.88 3.51 -7.74
CA SER A 15 -9.29 4.57 -8.68
C SER A 15 -8.30 5.75 -8.70
N TYR A 16 -7.77 6.14 -7.54
CA TYR A 16 -6.73 7.16 -7.45
C TYR A 16 -5.45 6.74 -8.21
N HIS A 17 -4.99 5.51 -8.01
CA HIS A 17 -3.84 4.96 -8.73
C HIS A 17 -4.07 4.94 -10.25
N PHE A 18 -5.25 4.50 -10.68
CA PHE A 18 -5.59 4.50 -12.09
C PHE A 18 -5.45 5.89 -12.71
N SER A 19 -6.05 6.92 -12.07
CA SER A 19 -5.97 8.29 -12.56
C SER A 19 -4.54 8.81 -12.58
N SER A 20 -3.80 8.61 -11.48
CA SER A 20 -2.42 9.09 -11.35
C SER A 20 -1.46 8.42 -12.34
N ILE A 21 -1.58 7.10 -12.54
CA ILE A 21 -0.76 6.36 -13.50
C ILE A 21 -1.03 6.87 -14.91
N ARG A 22 -2.31 6.99 -15.29
CA ARG A 22 -2.71 7.45 -16.62
C ARG A 22 -2.19 8.85 -16.94
N GLU A 23 -2.13 9.72 -15.94
CA GLU A 23 -1.69 11.11 -16.11
C GLU A 23 -0.17 11.28 -16.08
N GLN A 24 0.55 10.47 -15.30
CA GLN A 24 1.93 10.77 -14.93
C GLN A 24 2.94 9.70 -15.37
N LEU A 25 2.51 8.49 -15.73
CA LEU A 25 3.39 7.36 -16.00
C LEU A 25 3.11 6.75 -17.39
N PRO A 26 3.60 7.37 -18.47
CA PRO A 26 3.33 6.91 -19.83
C PRO A 26 3.90 5.53 -20.15
N GLU A 27 4.83 5.02 -19.33
CA GLU A 27 5.41 3.69 -19.45
C GLU A 27 4.52 2.57 -18.91
N ILE A 28 3.50 2.91 -18.11
CA ILE A 28 2.57 1.96 -17.52
C ILE A 28 1.19 2.11 -18.16
N ASN A 29 0.69 1.01 -18.67
CA ASN A 29 -0.64 0.93 -19.25
C ASN A 29 -1.56 0.16 -18.30
N VAL A 30 -2.50 0.85 -17.65
CA VAL A 30 -3.51 0.17 -16.83
C VAL A 30 -4.53 -0.44 -17.78
N VAL A 31 -4.59 -1.77 -17.84
CA VAL A 31 -5.39 -2.50 -18.82
C VAL A 31 -6.61 -3.18 -18.22
N GLY A 32 -6.61 -3.45 -16.91
CA GLY A 32 -7.73 -4.16 -16.30
C GLY A 32 -7.83 -4.01 -14.79
N VAL A 33 -8.97 -4.44 -14.29
CA VAL A 33 -9.36 -4.32 -12.87
C VAL A 33 -10.10 -5.57 -12.43
N TYR A 34 -9.81 -6.03 -11.23
CA TYR A 34 -10.67 -6.93 -10.48
C TYR A 34 -11.14 -6.26 -9.18
N ASP A 35 -12.42 -6.36 -8.88
CA ASP A 35 -13.02 -6.01 -7.58
C ASP A 35 -14.14 -7.00 -7.27
N ILE A 36 -14.34 -7.33 -5.99
CA ILE A 36 -15.43 -8.22 -5.58
C ILE A 36 -16.82 -7.61 -5.83
N ARG A 37 -16.90 -6.28 -5.88
CA ARG A 37 -18.14 -5.55 -6.12
C ARG A 37 -18.34 -5.31 -7.61
N GLU A 38 -19.48 -5.77 -8.10
CA GLU A 38 -19.85 -5.59 -9.50
C GLU A 38 -19.94 -4.11 -9.90
N GLU A 39 -20.49 -3.26 -9.03
CA GLU A 39 -20.58 -1.81 -9.30
C GLU A 39 -19.22 -1.17 -9.59
N ARG A 40 -18.14 -1.67 -8.94
CA ARG A 40 -16.78 -1.17 -9.17
C ARG A 40 -16.16 -1.72 -10.45
N ARG A 41 -16.47 -2.98 -10.79
CA ARG A 41 -16.09 -3.55 -12.07
C ARG A 41 -16.78 -2.82 -13.24
N ASN A 42 -18.06 -2.44 -13.08
CA ASN A 42 -18.77 -1.65 -14.06
C ASN A 42 -18.19 -0.24 -14.19
N ALA A 43 -17.86 0.44 -13.10
CA ALA A 43 -17.18 1.72 -13.14
C ALA A 43 -15.80 1.64 -13.84
N ALA A 44 -15.09 0.53 -13.74
CA ALA A 44 -13.85 0.30 -14.48
C ALA A 44 -14.11 0.14 -16.00
N LYS A 45 -15.16 -0.60 -16.39
CA LYS A 45 -15.58 -0.73 -17.80
C LYS A 45 -15.91 0.62 -18.42
N GLU A 46 -16.59 1.50 -17.69
CA GLU A 46 -16.90 2.88 -18.13
C GLU A 46 -15.64 3.71 -18.39
N GLN A 47 -14.53 3.37 -17.72
CA GLN A 47 -13.21 4.00 -17.94
C GLN A 47 -12.40 3.33 -19.08
N GLY A 48 -12.99 2.36 -19.79
CA GLY A 48 -12.34 1.63 -20.87
C GLY A 48 -11.40 0.50 -20.42
N LEU A 49 -11.48 0.08 -19.14
CA LEU A 49 -10.66 -0.99 -18.58
C LEU A 49 -11.36 -2.35 -18.76
N LYS A 50 -10.56 -3.40 -18.95
CA LYS A 50 -11.05 -4.77 -18.81
C LYS A 50 -11.46 -5.00 -17.36
N ALA A 51 -12.69 -5.44 -17.11
CA ALA A 51 -13.10 -5.90 -15.79
C ALA A 51 -13.04 -7.43 -15.75
N TYR A 52 -12.14 -7.95 -14.94
CA TYR A 52 -12.04 -9.39 -14.71
C TYR A 52 -13.20 -9.88 -13.85
N ASP A 53 -13.81 -10.99 -14.23
CA ASP A 53 -14.92 -11.58 -13.47
C ASP A 53 -14.44 -12.38 -12.27
N SER A 54 -13.19 -12.88 -12.31
CA SER A 54 -12.56 -13.58 -11.19
C SER A 54 -11.06 -13.25 -11.07
N LEU A 55 -10.47 -13.59 -9.92
CA LEU A 55 -9.00 -13.50 -9.74
C LEU A 55 -8.29 -14.51 -10.63
N GLU A 56 -8.87 -15.68 -10.82
CA GLU A 56 -8.34 -16.75 -11.68
C GLU A 56 -8.19 -16.29 -13.14
N GLU A 57 -9.15 -15.53 -13.65
CA GLU A 57 -9.06 -14.94 -14.98
C GLU A 57 -7.88 -13.95 -15.08
N LEU A 58 -7.68 -13.11 -14.06
CA LEU A 58 -6.55 -12.19 -14.01
C LEU A 58 -5.22 -12.93 -13.89
N GLU A 59 -5.16 -13.96 -13.06
CA GLU A 59 -3.97 -14.82 -12.90
C GLU A 59 -3.54 -15.47 -14.21
N GLN A 60 -4.49 -15.93 -15.00
CA GLN A 60 -4.26 -16.58 -16.30
C GLN A 60 -3.93 -15.61 -17.44
N ASP A 61 -4.19 -14.33 -17.27
CA ASP A 61 -3.89 -13.33 -18.29
C ASP A 61 -2.37 -13.09 -18.37
N GLY A 62 -1.73 -13.76 -19.32
CA GLY A 62 -0.29 -13.66 -19.58
C GLY A 62 0.19 -12.31 -20.12
N THR A 63 -0.73 -11.39 -20.43
CA THR A 63 -0.38 -10.04 -20.93
C THR A 63 -0.09 -9.06 -19.80
N ILE A 64 -0.39 -9.43 -18.54
CA ILE A 64 -0.19 -8.59 -17.35
C ILE A 64 1.21 -8.78 -16.80
N ASP A 65 1.97 -7.68 -16.71
CA ASP A 65 3.31 -7.63 -16.15
C ASP A 65 3.30 -7.33 -14.64
N ILE A 66 2.37 -6.45 -14.21
CA ILE A 66 2.33 -5.90 -12.86
C ILE A 66 0.90 -5.97 -12.34
N VAL A 67 0.73 -6.35 -11.08
CA VAL A 67 -0.53 -6.23 -10.35
C VAL A 67 -0.37 -5.27 -9.19
N LEU A 68 -1.25 -4.26 -9.13
CA LEU A 68 -1.39 -3.38 -7.98
C LEU A 68 -2.48 -3.92 -7.06
N VAL A 69 -2.12 -4.25 -5.82
CA VAL A 69 -3.06 -4.66 -4.77
C VAL A 69 -3.47 -3.45 -3.93
N ALA A 70 -4.75 -3.06 -4.01
CA ALA A 70 -5.32 -1.88 -3.34
C ALA A 70 -6.63 -2.21 -2.60
N THR A 71 -6.65 -3.34 -1.93
CA THR A 71 -7.76 -3.90 -1.13
C THR A 71 -7.68 -3.43 0.34
N PRO A 72 -8.61 -3.87 1.23
CA PRO A 72 -8.38 -3.79 2.68
C PRO A 72 -7.16 -4.61 3.11
N ASN A 73 -6.49 -4.15 4.18
CA ASN A 73 -5.16 -4.61 4.59
C ASN A 73 -5.05 -6.13 4.83
N ASN A 74 -6.09 -6.73 5.39
CA ASN A 74 -6.14 -8.17 5.69
C ASN A 74 -6.10 -9.09 4.47
N PHE A 75 -6.29 -8.54 3.26
CA PHE A 75 -6.20 -9.30 2.01
C PHE A 75 -4.85 -9.15 1.29
N HIS A 76 -3.99 -8.24 1.73
CA HIS A 76 -2.76 -7.89 1.03
C HIS A 76 -1.82 -9.08 0.87
N LYS A 77 -1.60 -9.85 1.95
CA LYS A 77 -0.72 -11.03 1.92
C LYS A 77 -1.17 -12.06 0.88
N ASP A 78 -2.39 -12.55 1.01
CA ASP A 78 -2.87 -13.66 0.18
C ASP A 78 -2.96 -13.27 -1.29
N LEU A 79 -3.43 -12.06 -1.58
CA LEU A 79 -3.49 -11.54 -2.95
C LEU A 79 -2.10 -11.35 -3.55
N SER A 80 -1.15 -10.80 -2.78
CA SER A 80 0.22 -10.62 -3.24
C SER A 80 0.89 -11.95 -3.56
N ILE A 81 0.77 -12.93 -2.68
CA ILE A 81 1.31 -14.29 -2.89
C ILE A 81 0.71 -14.94 -4.14
N ARG A 82 -0.62 -14.85 -4.32
CA ARG A 82 -1.30 -15.39 -5.51
C ARG A 82 -0.74 -14.77 -6.80
N MET A 83 -0.60 -13.45 -6.84
CA MET A 83 -0.12 -12.75 -8.03
C MET A 83 1.35 -13.04 -8.32
N LEU A 84 2.21 -13.12 -7.30
CA LEU A 84 3.61 -13.53 -7.48
C LEU A 84 3.71 -14.95 -8.06
N ARG A 85 2.93 -15.91 -7.52
CA ARG A 85 2.91 -17.30 -8.00
C ARG A 85 2.34 -17.44 -9.41
N SER A 86 1.43 -16.55 -9.82
CA SER A 86 0.95 -16.49 -11.20
C SER A 86 1.93 -15.82 -12.17
N GLY A 87 3.14 -15.53 -11.71
CA GLY A 87 4.23 -15.00 -12.55
C GLY A 87 4.20 -13.49 -12.77
N LYS A 88 3.45 -12.74 -11.96
CA LYS A 88 3.34 -11.28 -12.08
C LYS A 88 4.19 -10.57 -11.03
N ASN A 89 4.68 -9.39 -11.35
CA ASN A 89 5.26 -8.48 -10.37
C ASN A 89 4.14 -7.81 -9.57
N VAL A 90 4.39 -7.46 -8.31
CA VAL A 90 3.36 -6.92 -7.43
C VAL A 90 3.79 -5.59 -6.82
N VAL A 91 2.89 -4.63 -6.86
CA VAL A 91 2.92 -3.42 -6.03
C VAL A 91 1.77 -3.52 -5.04
N CYS A 92 2.05 -3.46 -3.75
CA CYS A 92 1.03 -3.56 -2.71
C CYS A 92 0.87 -2.22 -1.98
N GLU A 93 -0.38 -1.84 -1.70
CA GLU A 93 -0.67 -0.71 -0.82
C GLU A 93 -0.17 -0.98 0.60
N LYS A 94 0.08 0.12 1.30
CA LYS A 94 0.45 0.09 2.72
C LYS A 94 -0.81 0.00 3.62
N PRO A 95 -0.70 -0.56 4.83
CA PRO A 95 0.40 -1.38 5.31
C PRO A 95 0.50 -2.67 4.51
N VAL A 96 1.72 -3.12 4.28
CA VAL A 96 1.97 -4.29 3.40
C VAL A 96 1.29 -5.56 3.90
N THR A 97 1.29 -5.77 5.23
CA THR A 97 0.72 -6.94 5.91
C THR A 97 0.19 -6.55 7.29
N MET A 98 -0.48 -7.48 7.95
CA MET A 98 -1.00 -7.30 9.30
C MET A 98 0.07 -7.54 10.39
N ASN A 99 1.13 -8.27 10.06
CA ASN A 99 2.23 -8.60 10.98
C ASN A 99 3.49 -9.02 10.19
N ALA A 100 4.62 -9.17 10.89
CA ALA A 100 5.91 -9.49 10.29
C ALA A 100 5.94 -10.89 9.66
N ALA A 101 5.31 -11.89 10.27
CA ALA A 101 5.29 -13.26 9.74
C ALA A 101 4.64 -13.33 8.36
N GLU A 102 3.55 -12.59 8.15
CA GLU A 102 2.92 -12.46 6.82
C GLU A 102 3.85 -11.83 5.78
N LEU A 103 4.67 -10.87 6.19
CA LEU A 103 5.65 -10.26 5.28
C LEU A 103 6.76 -11.25 4.92
N GLU A 104 7.22 -12.06 5.87
CA GLU A 104 8.20 -13.12 5.61
C GLU A 104 7.69 -14.14 4.60
N GLU A 105 6.40 -14.51 4.67
CA GLU A 105 5.77 -15.37 3.66
C GLU A 105 5.81 -14.74 2.26
N ILE A 106 5.52 -13.45 2.12
CA ILE A 106 5.61 -12.75 0.83
C ILE A 106 7.05 -12.75 0.31
N ILE A 107 8.03 -12.45 1.18
CA ILE A 107 9.45 -12.42 0.82
C ILE A 107 9.93 -13.80 0.35
N ALA A 108 9.48 -14.86 1.01
CA ALA A 108 9.80 -16.22 0.62
C ALA A 108 9.28 -16.53 -0.81
N VAL A 109 8.00 -16.20 -1.08
CA VAL A 109 7.40 -16.40 -2.40
C VAL A 109 8.02 -15.50 -3.48
N MET A 110 8.35 -14.26 -3.14
CA MET A 110 9.09 -13.36 -4.04
C MET A 110 10.43 -13.99 -4.46
N THR A 111 11.14 -14.56 -3.49
CA THR A 111 12.43 -15.25 -3.75
C THR A 111 12.25 -16.52 -4.58
N GLU A 112 11.24 -17.34 -4.25
CA GLU A 112 10.87 -18.56 -4.96
C GLU A 112 10.55 -18.30 -6.44
N THR A 113 9.76 -17.27 -6.70
CA THR A 113 9.25 -16.96 -8.04
C THR A 113 10.19 -16.10 -8.88
N GLY A 114 11.17 -15.45 -8.27
CA GLY A 114 12.05 -14.48 -8.92
C GLY A 114 11.32 -13.22 -9.40
N LYS A 115 10.11 -12.96 -8.91
CA LYS A 115 9.32 -11.78 -9.26
C LYS A 115 9.60 -10.63 -8.32
N HIS A 116 9.31 -9.41 -8.77
CA HIS A 116 9.47 -8.22 -7.95
C HIS A 116 8.23 -7.96 -7.10
N PHE A 117 8.48 -7.57 -5.85
CA PHE A 117 7.47 -7.09 -4.93
C PHE A 117 7.87 -5.72 -4.37
N SER A 118 6.95 -4.79 -4.35
CA SER A 118 7.17 -3.44 -3.83
C SER A 118 5.97 -2.97 -3.00
N VAL A 119 6.24 -2.16 -1.99
CA VAL A 119 5.22 -1.54 -1.14
C VAL A 119 5.07 -0.08 -1.52
N HIS A 120 3.84 0.38 -1.70
CA HIS A 120 3.54 1.77 -2.03
C HIS A 120 3.64 2.67 -0.79
N GLN A 121 4.84 2.87 -0.26
CA GLN A 121 5.11 3.76 0.87
C GLN A 121 5.29 5.20 0.38
N ASN A 122 4.22 5.76 -0.17
CA ASN A 122 4.20 7.00 -0.95
C ASN A 122 4.68 8.24 -0.20
N ARG A 123 4.47 8.32 1.14
CA ARG A 123 4.85 9.50 1.92
C ARG A 123 6.35 9.67 2.13
N ARG A 124 7.14 8.71 1.66
CA ARG A 124 8.60 8.89 1.51
C ARG A 124 8.96 10.01 0.53
N TRP A 125 8.03 10.39 -0.34
CA TRP A 125 8.20 11.38 -1.39
C TRP A 125 7.45 12.69 -1.10
N ASP A 126 6.85 12.83 0.08
CA ASP A 126 6.27 14.09 0.53
C ASP A 126 7.36 15.15 0.61
N LYS A 127 7.11 16.33 0.06
CA LYS A 127 8.13 17.37 -0.10
C LYS A 127 8.76 17.82 1.21
N ASP A 128 7.96 17.94 2.26
CA ASP A 128 8.41 18.27 3.62
C ASP A 128 9.36 17.20 4.17
N PHE A 129 8.98 15.93 4.03
CA PHE A 129 9.82 14.81 4.46
C PHE A 129 11.15 14.75 3.69
N VAL A 130 11.13 14.92 2.37
CA VAL A 130 12.35 14.92 1.54
C VAL A 130 13.30 16.03 1.98
N ILE A 131 12.77 17.22 2.30
CA ILE A 131 13.58 18.34 2.79
C ILE A 131 14.17 18.02 4.17
N MET A 132 13.35 17.55 5.12
CA MET A 132 13.82 17.17 6.46
C MET A 132 14.89 16.09 6.40
N LYS A 133 14.65 15.05 5.58
CA LYS A 133 15.60 13.96 5.40
C LYS A 133 16.94 14.47 4.85
N LYS A 134 16.93 15.37 3.87
CA LYS A 134 18.14 15.98 3.35
C LYS A 134 18.91 16.74 4.42
N ILE A 135 18.22 17.54 5.25
CA ILE A 135 18.85 18.27 6.37
C ILE A 135 19.57 17.32 7.33
N VAL A 136 18.93 16.19 7.65
CA VAL A 136 19.50 15.18 8.54
C VAL A 136 20.67 14.43 7.88
N ASP A 137 20.50 13.98 6.64
CA ASP A 137 21.54 13.23 5.90
C ASP A 137 22.82 14.05 5.70
N GLU A 138 22.68 15.36 5.45
CA GLU A 138 23.80 16.30 5.28
C GLU A 138 24.31 16.88 6.62
N SER A 139 23.70 16.49 7.73
CA SER A 139 24.05 16.96 9.09
C SER A 139 24.04 18.50 9.24
N LEU A 140 23.20 19.20 8.47
CA LEU A 140 23.18 20.67 8.43
C LEU A 140 22.87 21.33 9.79
N LEU A 141 22.12 20.64 10.65
CA LEU A 141 21.76 21.10 12.00
C LEU A 141 22.33 20.18 13.10
N GLY A 142 23.34 19.34 12.75
CA GLY A 142 23.88 18.34 13.64
C GLY A 142 23.01 17.09 13.76
N ARG A 143 23.28 16.28 14.78
CA ARG A 143 22.57 15.00 14.99
C ARG A 143 21.23 15.25 15.70
N PRO A 144 20.09 14.83 15.14
CA PRO A 144 18.81 14.91 15.85
C PRO A 144 18.82 14.01 17.08
N TYR A 145 18.31 14.49 18.19
CA TYR A 145 18.15 13.76 19.45
C TYR A 145 16.70 13.54 19.84
N VAL A 146 15.77 14.27 19.21
CA VAL A 146 14.33 14.09 19.36
C VAL A 146 13.67 14.30 17.98
N ILE A 147 12.73 13.46 17.66
CA ILE A 147 11.82 13.66 16.51
C ILE A 147 10.39 13.51 17.03
N GLU A 148 9.58 14.51 16.79
CA GLU A 148 8.15 14.46 17.03
C GLU A 148 7.40 14.41 15.70
N SER A 149 6.52 13.43 15.55
CA SER A 149 5.64 13.32 14.38
C SER A 149 4.20 13.16 14.84
N ARG A 150 3.30 14.00 14.34
CA ARG A 150 1.91 14.05 14.81
C ARG A 150 0.94 14.05 13.64
N VAL A 151 -0.07 13.18 13.71
CA VAL A 151 -1.25 13.24 12.84
C VAL A 151 -2.45 13.57 13.69
N GLN A 152 -3.16 14.62 13.30
CA GLN A 152 -4.36 15.07 13.96
C GLN A 152 -5.51 15.16 12.96
N GLY A 153 -6.72 14.88 13.40
CA GLY A 153 -7.93 14.99 12.59
C GLY A 153 -9.16 15.26 13.43
N SER A 154 -10.16 15.87 12.82
CA SER A 154 -11.44 16.20 13.47
C SER A 154 -12.45 15.05 13.44
N LYS A 155 -12.20 14.00 12.64
CA LYS A 155 -13.10 12.84 12.54
C LYS A 155 -12.91 11.94 13.75
N ARG A 156 -14.02 11.64 14.45
CA ARG A 156 -14.01 10.79 15.66
C ARG A 156 -13.73 9.32 15.36
N VAL A 157 -14.14 8.85 14.19
CA VAL A 157 -14.06 7.44 13.78
C VAL A 157 -13.55 7.34 12.35
N LEU A 158 -12.74 6.34 12.07
CA LEU A 158 -12.30 6.02 10.71
C LEU A 158 -13.48 5.44 9.92
N ALA A 159 -13.67 5.93 8.71
CA ALA A 159 -14.78 5.50 7.86
C ALA A 159 -14.53 4.13 7.19
N GLY A 160 -15.61 3.36 7.03
CA GLY A 160 -15.61 2.08 6.33
C GLY A 160 -14.73 1.03 7.01
N TRP A 161 -14.14 0.14 6.23
CA TRP A 161 -13.34 -0.98 6.71
C TRP A 161 -12.16 -0.58 7.63
N ARG A 162 -11.70 0.67 7.52
CA ARG A 162 -10.61 1.22 8.36
C ARG A 162 -10.99 1.37 9.82
N GLY A 163 -12.28 1.35 10.16
CA GLY A 163 -12.78 1.35 11.53
C GLY A 163 -12.74 -0.03 12.20
N TYR A 164 -12.54 -1.12 11.43
CA TYR A 164 -12.62 -2.47 11.95
C TYR A 164 -11.25 -3.14 12.07
N LYS A 165 -10.93 -3.63 13.27
CA LYS A 165 -9.64 -4.32 13.57
C LYS A 165 -9.40 -5.52 12.67
N ILE A 166 -10.44 -6.32 12.37
CA ILE A 166 -10.33 -7.50 11.52
C ILE A 166 -9.84 -7.20 10.10
N ASN A 167 -10.08 -6.00 9.62
CA ASN A 167 -9.65 -5.56 8.29
C ASN A 167 -8.28 -4.84 8.33
N GLY A 168 -7.61 -4.82 9.47
CA GLY A 168 -6.39 -4.05 9.66
C GLY A 168 -6.64 -2.55 9.80
N GLY A 169 -7.79 -2.17 10.35
CA GLY A 169 -8.11 -0.78 10.65
C GLY A 169 -7.36 -0.23 11.87
N GLY A 170 -7.63 1.02 12.18
CA GLY A 170 -7.03 1.75 13.30
C GLY A 170 -5.91 2.70 12.88
N MET A 171 -5.70 3.73 13.71
CA MET A 171 -4.79 4.84 13.38
C MET A 171 -3.34 4.38 13.22
N VAL A 172 -2.89 3.37 13.96
CA VAL A 172 -1.51 2.86 13.85
C VAL A 172 -1.24 2.30 12.47
N LEU A 173 -2.12 1.43 11.93
CA LEU A 173 -1.94 0.81 10.61
C LEU A 173 -2.31 1.77 9.45
N VAL A 174 -3.24 2.71 9.67
CA VAL A 174 -3.68 3.62 8.61
C VAL A 174 -2.73 4.81 8.45
N TRP A 175 -2.27 5.41 9.55
CA TRP A 175 -1.41 6.59 9.56
C TRP A 175 -0.06 6.37 10.23
N GLY A 176 -0.03 5.66 11.36
CA GLY A 176 1.20 5.43 12.13
C GLY A 176 2.29 4.77 11.30
N ILE A 177 1.94 3.88 10.38
CA ILE A 177 2.90 3.24 9.49
C ILE A 177 3.68 4.24 8.63
N HIS A 178 3.08 5.36 8.22
CA HIS A 178 3.80 6.40 7.50
C HIS A 178 4.78 7.15 8.40
N LEU A 179 4.35 7.49 9.62
CA LEU A 179 5.16 8.24 10.57
C LEU A 179 6.37 7.42 11.02
N LEU A 180 6.15 6.16 11.36
CA LEU A 180 7.21 5.23 11.76
C LEU A 180 8.20 4.99 10.62
N ASP A 181 7.73 4.76 9.40
CA ASP A 181 8.56 4.57 8.23
C ASP A 181 9.47 5.79 7.97
N GLN A 182 8.91 7.00 8.01
CA GLN A 182 9.67 8.23 7.83
C GLN A 182 10.74 8.42 8.91
N ILE A 183 10.40 8.20 10.19
CA ILE A 183 11.34 8.31 11.30
C ILE A 183 12.47 7.29 11.16
N MET A 184 12.14 6.02 10.93
CA MET A 184 13.14 4.95 10.79
C MET A 184 14.04 5.16 9.58
N TRP A 185 13.49 5.65 8.48
CA TRP A 185 14.29 5.93 7.28
C TRP A 185 15.23 7.13 7.47
N MET A 186 14.81 8.09 8.27
CA MET A 186 15.62 9.28 8.57
C MET A 186 16.78 8.97 9.55
N ILE A 187 16.49 8.21 10.62
CA ILE A 187 17.47 7.96 11.69
C ILE A 187 18.45 6.83 11.34
N LYS A 188 18.04 5.82 10.56
CA LYS A 188 18.88 4.66 10.16
C LYS A 188 19.56 3.95 11.35
N ALA A 189 18.88 3.87 12.48
CA ALA A 189 19.37 3.19 13.68
C ALA A 189 18.35 2.13 14.12
N PRO A 190 18.78 1.05 14.80
CA PRO A 190 17.85 0.07 15.34
C PRO A 190 16.98 0.68 16.44
N VAL A 191 15.72 0.25 16.48
CA VAL A 191 14.82 0.56 17.59
C VAL A 191 15.24 -0.30 18.78
N VAL A 192 15.53 0.32 19.92
CA VAL A 192 15.99 -0.38 21.13
C VAL A 192 14.88 -0.52 22.17
N GLU A 193 13.89 0.35 22.16
CA GLU A 193 12.77 0.33 23.08
C GLU A 193 11.54 0.96 22.44
N VAL A 194 10.36 0.45 22.79
CA VAL A 194 9.06 1.01 22.38
C VAL A 194 8.18 1.15 23.61
N HIS A 195 7.63 2.33 23.82
CA HIS A 195 6.57 2.58 24.76
C HIS A 195 5.33 3.07 24.00
N ALA A 196 4.15 2.53 24.30
CA ALA A 196 2.93 2.88 23.59
C ALA A 196 1.71 2.91 24.52
N ASP A 197 0.96 4.01 24.47
CA ASP A 197 -0.36 4.14 25.08
C ASP A 197 -1.41 4.23 23.99
N LEU A 198 -2.38 3.33 24.00
CA LEU A 198 -3.48 3.29 23.02
C LEU A 198 -4.80 3.57 23.71
N PHE A 199 -5.45 4.63 23.29
CA PHE A 199 -6.76 5.04 23.83
C PHE A 199 -7.82 5.02 22.72
N GLN A 200 -8.96 4.41 23.01
CA GLN A 200 -10.13 4.47 22.15
C GLN A 200 -11.26 5.18 22.92
N LEU A 201 -11.58 6.41 22.52
CA LEU A 201 -12.61 7.20 23.16
C LEU A 201 -14.02 6.92 22.61
N TYR A 202 -14.10 6.39 21.40
CA TYR A 202 -15.36 6.06 20.73
C TYR A 202 -15.23 4.69 20.06
N SER A 203 -16.17 3.79 20.36
CA SER A 203 -16.33 2.51 19.66
C SER A 203 -17.46 2.60 18.64
N THR A 204 -17.32 1.83 17.56
CA THR A 204 -18.36 1.62 16.55
C THR A 204 -18.91 0.20 16.59
N GLU A 205 -18.60 -0.56 17.63
CA GLU A 205 -19.22 -1.85 17.88
C GLU A 205 -20.66 -1.71 18.34
#